data_6166f15e5f249bd27f8bcb608438daa7
#
_entry.id   6166f15e5f249bd27f8bcb608438daa7
#
_cell.length_a   1.000
_cell.length_b   1.000
_cell.length_c   1.000
_cell.angle_alpha   90.00
_cell.angle_beta   90.00
_cell.angle_gamma   90.00
#
_symmetry.space_group_name_H-M   'P 1'
#
loop_
_entity.id
_entity.type
_entity.pdbx_description
1 polymer ?
#
loop_
_entity_poly.entity_id
_entity_poly.type
_entity_poly.pdbx_seq_one_letter_code
_entity_poly.pdbx_strand_id
1 'polypeptide(L)'
;MVEQNSVEQDKTNQHGSTHFSARRLRALCLKETRQILRDPSSGLIAFVIPLLLLFIFGYGINLDSSRLHVGILMEQQSEGARDLANTFAASPFITPTISNNRQQLIQQMQAGSIRGLIVIPTDFSERLARLGDRAPIQVITDGSEPNTANFVQGYAEGIWLLWQQQRAEDRGNTFEQLIEVQSRYWFNPAAISQHFIIPGAITIIMTVIGAILTSLVIAREWERGTMEALLSTQVTRAELLLSKLIPYYVLGIIAMTLCMLVSTFIMQVPYRGSLLLLFVISSLFLASTLGMGLLISTLTRNQFNAAMVALNAAFLPAIMLSGFIFEIDSMPEFVRGVSYIIPARYFVSTLQTLFLAGNIGTVLMTNLLFLILSAIVFIGLTAWQTRRRLD
;
A
#
# COMPACT_ATOMS: atom_id res chain seq x y z
N MET A 1 -44.73 60.54 2.68
CA MET A 1 -44.84 59.42 1.68
C MET A 1 -43.53 59.28 0.85
N VAL A 2 -42.59 60.18 0.91
CA VAL A 2 -41.34 60.14 0.14
C VAL A 2 -40.18 59.47 0.96
N GLU A 3 -40.26 59.50 2.30
CA GLU A 3 -39.20 58.93 3.17
C GLU A 3 -39.32 57.42 3.38
N GLN A 4 -40.46 56.80 3.17
CA GLN A 4 -40.66 55.35 3.29
C GLN A 4 -40.12 54.60 2.08
N ASN A 5 -40.06 55.17 0.88
CA ASN A 5 -39.54 54.54 -0.32
C ASN A 5 -37.98 54.53 -0.39
N SER A 6 -37.31 55.40 0.33
CA SER A 6 -35.83 55.40 0.38
C SER A 6 -35.26 54.34 1.30
N VAL A 7 -35.99 53.97 2.35
CA VAL A 7 -35.59 52.87 3.31
C VAL A 7 -35.88 51.48 2.73
N GLU A 8 -36.85 51.35 1.84
CA GLU A 8 -37.20 50.09 1.21
C GLU A 8 -36.28 49.77 0.01
N GLN A 9 -35.76 50.79 -0.69
CA GLN A 9 -34.80 50.63 -1.74
C GLN A 9 -33.36 50.30 -1.20
N ASP A 10 -33.04 50.72 0.02
CA ASP A 10 -31.76 50.38 0.67
C ASP A 10 -31.72 48.94 1.19
N LYS A 11 -32.88 48.35 1.51
CA LYS A 11 -33.03 46.94 1.92
C LYS A 11 -32.92 45.95 0.74
N THR A 12 -33.26 46.36 -0.47
CA THR A 12 -33.18 45.49 -1.67
C THR A 12 -31.80 45.42 -2.26
N ASN A 13 -30.89 46.35 -1.96
CA ASN A 13 -29.52 46.38 -2.46
C ASN A 13 -28.52 45.62 -1.55
N GLN A 14 -28.92 45.10 -0.39
CA GLN A 14 -28.05 44.35 0.52
C GLN A 14 -27.91 42.85 0.19
N HIS A 15 -28.63 42.35 -0.83
CA HIS A 15 -28.36 41.01 -1.41
C HIS A 15 -27.35 41.09 -2.57
N GLY A 16 -26.25 41.80 -2.34
CA GLY A 16 -25.12 41.76 -3.24
C GLY A 16 -24.68 40.30 -3.47
N SER A 17 -24.92 39.81 -4.68
CA SER A 17 -24.35 38.55 -5.14
C SER A 17 -22.84 38.56 -4.84
N THR A 18 -22.43 37.76 -3.86
CA THR A 18 -21.03 37.66 -3.48
C THR A 18 -20.28 37.00 -4.64
N HIS A 19 -19.71 37.81 -5.53
CA HIS A 19 -18.89 37.33 -6.64
C HIS A 19 -17.57 36.76 -6.11
N PHE A 20 -17.12 35.68 -6.72
CA PHE A 20 -15.80 35.10 -6.47
C PHE A 20 -14.69 36.14 -6.72
N SER A 21 -13.76 36.29 -5.76
CA SER A 21 -12.65 37.23 -5.84
C SER A 21 -11.29 36.52 -5.64
N ALA A 22 -10.46 36.51 -6.68
CA ALA A 22 -9.13 35.94 -6.62
C ALA A 22 -8.23 36.59 -5.54
N ARG A 23 -8.45 37.91 -5.24
CA ARG A 23 -7.71 38.61 -4.18
C ARG A 23 -8.05 38.05 -2.79
N ARG A 24 -9.34 37.79 -2.50
CA ARG A 24 -9.77 37.18 -1.23
C ARG A 24 -9.24 35.76 -1.11
N LEU A 25 -9.36 34.95 -2.18
CA LEU A 25 -8.81 33.60 -2.20
C LEU A 25 -7.32 33.60 -1.90
N ARG A 26 -6.53 34.46 -2.55
CA ARG A 26 -5.09 34.59 -2.29
C ARG A 26 -4.79 34.95 -0.84
N ALA A 27 -5.50 35.89 -0.26
CA ALA A 27 -5.32 36.29 1.13
C ALA A 27 -5.62 35.13 2.11
N LEU A 28 -6.69 34.37 1.87
CA LEU A 28 -7.04 33.19 2.65
C LEU A 28 -6.01 32.08 2.48
N CYS A 29 -5.55 31.80 1.28
CA CYS A 29 -4.47 30.81 1.03
C CYS A 29 -3.18 31.20 1.76
N LEU A 30 -2.78 32.48 1.73
CA LEU A 30 -1.60 32.96 2.45
C LEU A 30 -1.76 32.81 3.98
N LYS A 31 -2.95 33.08 4.52
CA LYS A 31 -3.28 32.85 5.93
C LYS A 31 -3.08 31.36 6.28
N GLU A 32 -3.67 30.44 5.50
CA GLU A 32 -3.56 29.01 5.71
C GLU A 32 -2.11 28.51 5.58
N THR A 33 -1.39 28.94 4.54
CA THR A 33 0.02 28.56 4.35
C THR A 33 0.89 28.96 5.54
N ARG A 34 0.69 30.20 6.05
CA ARG A 34 1.41 30.65 7.25
C ARG A 34 1.01 29.85 8.50
N GLN A 35 -0.23 29.45 8.58
CA GLN A 35 -0.71 28.60 9.68
C GLN A 35 -0.08 27.22 9.63
N ILE A 36 -0.02 26.58 8.45
CA ILE A 36 0.65 25.27 8.23
C ILE A 36 2.13 25.36 8.59
N LEU A 37 2.85 26.40 8.14
CA LEU A 37 4.28 26.58 8.40
C LEU A 37 4.60 26.83 9.88
N ARG A 38 3.65 27.38 10.65
CA ARG A 38 3.80 27.65 12.10
C ARG A 38 3.28 26.54 12.98
N ASP A 39 2.62 25.55 12.41
CA ASP A 39 2.07 24.40 13.12
C ASP A 39 3.02 23.20 13.02
N PRO A 40 3.76 22.86 14.10
CA PRO A 40 4.69 21.73 14.09
C PRO A 40 4.00 20.39 13.77
N SER A 41 2.74 20.23 14.17
CA SER A 41 1.97 19.01 13.90
C SER A 41 1.72 18.80 12.41
N SER A 42 1.45 19.87 11.66
CA SER A 42 1.30 19.79 10.21
C SER A 42 2.60 19.37 9.52
N GLY A 43 3.74 19.89 9.96
CA GLY A 43 5.06 19.49 9.45
C GLY A 43 5.40 18.03 9.79
N LEU A 44 5.09 17.59 10.99
CA LEU A 44 5.32 16.22 11.44
C LEU A 44 4.49 15.23 10.62
N ILE A 45 3.19 15.50 10.43
CA ILE A 45 2.29 14.64 9.65
C ILE A 45 2.65 14.64 8.16
N ALA A 46 3.10 15.77 7.61
CA ALA A 46 3.37 15.87 6.19
C ALA A 46 4.75 15.34 5.76
N PHE A 47 5.75 15.32 6.65
CA PHE A 47 7.13 14.96 6.29
C PHE A 47 7.70 13.84 7.15
N VAL A 48 7.59 13.92 8.48
CA VAL A 48 8.23 12.95 9.37
C VAL A 48 7.51 11.61 9.35
N ILE A 49 6.18 11.61 9.53
CA ILE A 49 5.38 10.37 9.51
C ILE A 49 5.47 9.67 8.14
N PRO A 50 5.35 10.35 6.97
CA PRO A 50 5.55 9.74 5.68
C PRO A 50 6.87 9.03 5.51
N LEU A 51 7.96 9.69 5.85
CA LEU A 51 9.28 9.07 5.76
C LEU A 51 9.44 7.89 6.72
N LEU A 52 9.00 8.06 7.96
CA LEU A 52 9.04 6.98 8.96
C LEU A 52 8.22 5.77 8.49
N LEU A 53 7.00 5.98 8.01
CA LEU A 53 6.18 4.89 7.47
C LEU A 53 6.81 4.25 6.23
N LEU A 54 7.40 5.06 5.33
CA LEU A 54 8.08 4.54 4.15
C LEU A 54 9.24 3.63 4.53
N PHE A 55 10.05 4.01 5.53
CA PHE A 55 11.14 3.19 6.05
C PHE A 55 10.63 1.94 6.78
N ILE A 56 9.57 2.07 7.59
CA ILE A 56 8.96 0.90 8.26
C ILE A 56 8.43 -0.10 7.24
N PHE A 57 7.67 0.35 6.24
CA PHE A 57 7.14 -0.55 5.22
C PHE A 57 8.24 -1.12 4.33
N GLY A 58 9.24 -0.31 3.96
CA GLY A 58 10.28 -0.73 3.04
C GLY A 58 11.31 -1.69 3.64
N TYR A 59 11.64 -1.53 4.93
CA TYR A 59 12.64 -2.37 5.60
C TYR A 59 12.06 -3.27 6.69
N GLY A 60 10.90 -2.91 7.26
CA GLY A 60 10.25 -3.68 8.30
C GLY A 60 9.42 -4.85 7.78
N ILE A 61 8.82 -4.72 6.58
CA ILE A 61 8.08 -5.80 5.92
C ILE A 61 8.99 -6.43 4.88
N ASN A 62 9.69 -7.48 5.28
CA ASN A 62 10.49 -8.28 4.36
C ASN A 62 9.72 -9.57 4.05
N LEU A 63 9.17 -9.64 2.82
CA LEU A 63 8.54 -10.85 2.29
C LEU A 63 9.52 -11.63 1.42
N ASP A 64 10.76 -11.15 1.26
CA ASP A 64 11.79 -11.87 0.52
C ASP A 64 12.22 -13.07 1.36
N SER A 65 12.30 -14.21 0.74
CA SER A 65 12.84 -15.39 1.41
C SER A 65 14.34 -15.19 1.66
N SER A 66 14.66 -14.65 2.84
CA SER A 66 16.00 -14.87 3.40
C SER A 66 16.22 -16.38 3.48
N ARG A 67 17.47 -16.84 3.44
CA ARG A 67 17.79 -18.27 3.55
C ARG A 67 16.94 -18.96 4.61
N LEU A 68 16.09 -19.88 4.17
CA LEU A 68 15.15 -20.57 5.04
C LEU A 68 15.88 -21.59 5.90
N HIS A 69 15.69 -21.52 7.21
CA HIS A 69 16.20 -22.54 8.13
C HIS A 69 15.32 -23.78 8.01
N VAL A 70 15.85 -24.86 7.47
CA VAL A 70 15.13 -26.12 7.23
C VAL A 70 15.86 -27.27 7.88
N GLY A 71 15.13 -28.07 8.64
CA GLY A 71 15.63 -29.34 9.19
C GLY A 71 15.69 -30.41 8.09
N ILE A 72 16.77 -31.15 8.02
CA ILE A 72 16.89 -32.32 7.15
C ILE A 72 17.06 -33.53 8.06
N LEU A 73 16.01 -34.37 8.11
CA LEU A 73 16.01 -35.62 8.84
C LEU A 73 16.44 -36.75 7.90
N MET A 74 17.57 -37.36 8.18
CA MET A 74 17.95 -38.61 7.56
C MET A 74 17.66 -39.76 8.50
N GLU A 75 16.58 -40.51 8.23
CA GLU A 75 16.22 -41.66 9.05
C GLU A 75 17.22 -42.84 8.89
N GLN A 76 17.88 -42.90 7.72
CA GLN A 76 18.98 -43.84 7.44
C GLN A 76 20.09 -43.11 6.70
N GLN A 77 21.36 -43.36 7.10
CA GLN A 77 22.53 -42.81 6.47
C GLN A 77 22.98 -43.67 5.27
N SER A 78 22.23 -43.57 4.18
CA SER A 78 22.61 -44.20 2.91
C SER A 78 23.35 -43.19 2.00
N GLU A 79 24.07 -43.68 0.99
CA GLU A 79 24.79 -42.84 0.02
C GLU A 79 23.85 -41.89 -0.70
N GLY A 80 22.69 -42.38 -1.19
CA GLY A 80 21.70 -41.53 -1.88
C GLY A 80 21.04 -40.50 -0.97
N ALA A 81 20.81 -40.83 0.32
CA ALA A 81 20.26 -39.88 1.28
C ALA A 81 21.28 -38.77 1.61
N ARG A 82 22.55 -39.09 1.75
CA ARG A 82 23.63 -38.10 1.96
C ARG A 82 23.82 -37.20 0.75
N ASP A 83 23.78 -37.75 -0.45
CA ASP A 83 23.91 -37.00 -1.70
C ASP A 83 22.76 -35.99 -1.85
N LEU A 84 21.51 -36.42 -1.62
CA LEU A 84 20.37 -35.52 -1.60
C LEU A 84 20.48 -34.45 -0.50
N ALA A 85 20.87 -34.83 0.73
CA ALA A 85 21.04 -33.86 1.82
C ALA A 85 22.15 -32.83 1.50
N ASN A 86 23.22 -33.23 0.83
CA ASN A 86 24.26 -32.32 0.38
C ASN A 86 23.75 -31.36 -0.70
N THR A 87 22.92 -31.83 -1.62
CA THR A 87 22.29 -30.94 -2.64
C THR A 87 21.41 -29.87 -1.98
N PHE A 88 20.62 -30.24 -0.95
CA PHE A 88 19.89 -29.27 -0.14
C PHE A 88 20.85 -28.28 0.57
N ALA A 89 21.96 -28.78 1.11
CA ALA A 89 22.93 -27.95 1.82
C ALA A 89 23.71 -26.99 0.88
N ALA A 90 23.88 -27.34 -0.36
CA ALA A 90 24.55 -26.53 -1.38
C ALA A 90 23.61 -25.41 -1.92
N SER A 91 22.31 -25.48 -1.66
CA SER A 91 21.34 -24.49 -2.13
C SER A 91 21.57 -23.13 -1.45
N PRO A 92 21.61 -22.02 -2.21
CA PRO A 92 21.74 -20.68 -1.65
C PRO A 92 20.48 -20.21 -0.90
N PHE A 93 19.36 -20.90 -1.06
CA PHE A 93 18.05 -20.54 -0.50
C PHE A 93 17.74 -21.20 0.84
N ILE A 94 18.52 -22.22 1.23
CA ILE A 94 18.29 -23.01 2.44
C ILE A 94 19.52 -22.96 3.34
N THR A 95 19.28 -22.79 4.64
CA THR A 95 20.26 -23.05 5.70
C THR A 95 19.86 -24.33 6.40
N PRO A 96 20.51 -25.47 6.09
CA PRO A 96 20.09 -26.77 6.58
C PRO A 96 20.56 -27.03 8.01
N THR A 97 19.71 -27.65 8.81
CA THR A 97 20.06 -28.30 10.09
C THR A 97 19.90 -29.80 9.90
N ILE A 98 21.01 -30.49 9.64
CA ILE A 98 20.98 -31.93 9.39
C ILE A 98 21.01 -32.68 10.73
N SER A 99 20.06 -33.59 10.95
CA SER A 99 20.01 -34.44 12.15
C SER A 99 19.35 -35.79 11.85
N ASN A 100 19.71 -36.77 12.64
CA ASN A 100 19.05 -38.09 12.63
C ASN A 100 17.99 -38.23 13.74
N ASN A 101 17.83 -37.17 14.55
CA ASN A 101 16.87 -37.17 15.66
C ASN A 101 15.64 -36.35 15.26
N ARG A 102 14.56 -37.06 14.91
CA ARG A 102 13.26 -36.47 14.54
C ARG A 102 12.69 -35.58 15.64
N GLN A 103 12.80 -36.00 16.90
CA GLN A 103 12.21 -35.27 18.02
C GLN A 103 12.90 -33.93 18.26
N GLN A 104 14.22 -33.89 18.11
CA GLN A 104 15.01 -32.66 18.18
C GLN A 104 14.58 -31.65 17.10
N LEU A 105 14.43 -32.09 15.86
CA LEU A 105 14.01 -31.22 14.75
C LEU A 105 12.55 -30.72 14.93
N ILE A 106 11.67 -31.56 15.43
CA ILE A 106 10.28 -31.14 15.76
C ILE A 106 10.30 -30.07 16.86
N GLN A 107 11.12 -30.23 17.90
CA GLN A 107 11.25 -29.21 18.96
C GLN A 107 11.80 -27.88 18.41
N GLN A 108 12.77 -27.94 17.50
CA GLN A 108 13.30 -26.75 16.82
C GLN A 108 12.26 -26.08 15.94
N MET A 109 11.40 -26.84 15.28
CA MET A 109 10.28 -26.31 14.49
C MET A 109 9.23 -25.65 15.40
N GLN A 110 8.88 -26.28 16.52
CA GLN A 110 7.99 -25.70 17.53
C GLN A 110 8.55 -24.43 18.17
N ALA A 111 9.88 -24.37 18.34
CA ALA A 111 10.57 -23.19 18.84
C ALA A 111 10.76 -22.10 17.75
N GLY A 112 10.36 -22.34 16.50
CA GLY A 112 10.49 -21.40 15.39
C GLY A 112 11.92 -21.24 14.86
N SER A 113 12.87 -22.05 15.29
CA SER A 113 14.28 -22.00 14.82
C SER A 113 14.46 -22.62 13.43
N ILE A 114 13.58 -23.55 13.02
CA ILE A 114 13.45 -24.04 11.64
C ILE A 114 12.00 -23.87 11.19
N ARG A 115 11.80 -23.59 9.89
CA ARG A 115 10.49 -23.31 9.29
C ARG A 115 9.92 -24.47 8.47
N GLY A 116 10.71 -25.50 8.31
CA GLY A 116 10.31 -26.72 7.61
C GLY A 116 11.22 -27.88 7.95
N LEU A 117 10.75 -29.09 7.68
CA LEU A 117 11.44 -30.34 7.92
C LEU A 117 11.33 -31.20 6.66
N ILE A 118 12.46 -31.57 6.10
CA ILE A 118 12.55 -32.52 4.99
C ILE A 118 12.95 -33.86 5.59
N VAL A 119 12.10 -34.87 5.42
CA VAL A 119 12.32 -36.21 5.90
C VAL A 119 12.72 -37.11 4.73
N ILE A 120 13.91 -37.72 4.83
CA ILE A 120 14.41 -38.71 3.89
C ILE A 120 14.21 -40.07 4.60
N PRO A 121 13.24 -40.91 4.13
CA PRO A 121 12.84 -42.14 4.85
C PRO A 121 13.93 -43.23 4.75
N THR A 122 13.79 -44.25 5.62
CA THR A 122 14.75 -45.37 5.72
C THR A 122 14.88 -46.18 4.43
N ASP A 123 13.78 -46.35 3.70
CA ASP A 123 13.73 -47.11 2.45
C ASP A 123 14.07 -46.31 1.19
N PHE A 124 14.50 -45.03 1.35
CA PHE A 124 14.74 -44.12 0.24
C PHE A 124 15.72 -44.67 -0.81
N SER A 125 16.90 -45.15 -0.40
CA SER A 125 17.89 -45.68 -1.32
C SER A 125 17.51 -47.01 -1.97
N GLU A 126 16.76 -47.85 -1.26
CA GLU A 126 16.25 -49.10 -1.81
C GLU A 126 15.20 -48.83 -2.90
N ARG A 127 14.26 -47.95 -2.66
CA ARG A 127 13.27 -47.50 -3.67
C ARG A 127 13.91 -46.84 -4.85
N LEU A 128 14.91 -46.02 -4.61
CA LEU A 128 15.65 -45.32 -5.64
C LEU A 128 16.46 -46.26 -6.55
N ALA A 129 16.86 -47.42 -6.07
CA ALA A 129 17.57 -48.44 -6.83
C ALA A 129 16.62 -49.32 -7.69
N ARG A 130 15.34 -49.40 -7.37
CA ARG A 130 14.36 -50.15 -8.14
C ARG A 130 13.90 -49.34 -9.35
N LEU A 131 14.05 -49.93 -10.54
CA LEU A 131 13.62 -49.29 -11.81
C LEU A 131 12.09 -49.09 -11.79
N GLY A 132 11.66 -47.84 -11.97
CA GLY A 132 10.26 -47.47 -12.04
C GLY A 132 9.57 -47.18 -10.71
N ASP A 133 10.25 -47.36 -9.57
CA ASP A 133 9.71 -47.03 -8.26
C ASP A 133 9.99 -45.55 -7.89
N ARG A 134 9.04 -44.92 -7.18
CA ARG A 134 9.18 -43.56 -6.70
C ARG A 134 9.83 -43.57 -5.33
N ALA A 135 10.88 -42.79 -5.13
CA ALA A 135 11.52 -42.59 -3.84
C ALA A 135 11.02 -41.26 -3.20
N PRO A 136 9.86 -41.29 -2.50
CA PRO A 136 9.27 -40.06 -1.98
C PRO A 136 10.11 -39.52 -0.83
N ILE A 137 10.21 -38.20 -0.76
CA ILE A 137 10.60 -37.47 0.43
C ILE A 137 9.35 -36.83 1.04
N GLN A 138 9.34 -36.63 2.35
CA GLN A 138 8.25 -35.92 3.02
C GLN A 138 8.72 -34.51 3.36
N VAL A 139 7.95 -33.51 2.97
CA VAL A 139 8.18 -32.10 3.33
C VAL A 139 7.10 -31.70 4.32
N ILE A 140 7.49 -31.33 5.52
CA ILE A 140 6.62 -30.84 6.59
C ILE A 140 6.93 -29.37 6.79
N THR A 141 5.94 -28.50 6.70
CA THR A 141 6.11 -27.05 6.83
C THR A 141 5.31 -26.49 7.99
N ASP A 142 5.78 -25.39 8.55
CA ASP A 142 5.06 -24.66 9.57
C ASP A 142 3.93 -23.84 8.93
N GLY A 143 2.69 -24.29 9.11
CA GLY A 143 1.51 -23.63 8.56
C GLY A 143 1.11 -22.31 9.25
N SER A 144 1.78 -21.93 10.34
CA SER A 144 1.54 -20.64 11.00
C SER A 144 2.03 -19.44 10.15
N GLU A 145 2.99 -19.71 9.26
CA GLU A 145 3.51 -18.74 8.28
C GLU A 145 3.28 -19.25 6.84
N PRO A 146 2.10 -19.03 6.24
CA PRO A 146 1.73 -19.64 4.95
C PRO A 146 2.70 -19.33 3.81
N ASN A 147 3.23 -18.09 3.75
CA ASN A 147 4.18 -17.70 2.72
C ASN A 147 5.50 -18.47 2.85
N THR A 148 6.03 -18.55 4.06
CA THR A 148 7.24 -19.31 4.35
C THR A 148 7.06 -20.80 4.06
N ALA A 149 5.90 -21.37 4.38
CA ALA A 149 5.54 -22.75 4.09
C ALA A 149 5.55 -23.05 2.58
N ASN A 150 4.97 -22.15 1.77
CA ASN A 150 4.98 -22.26 0.30
C ASN A 150 6.40 -22.15 -0.27
N PHE A 151 7.26 -21.29 0.27
CA PHE A 151 8.66 -21.19 -0.14
C PHE A 151 9.44 -22.47 0.18
N VAL A 152 9.27 -23.03 1.40
CA VAL A 152 9.94 -24.31 1.76
C VAL A 152 9.52 -25.41 0.81
N GLN A 153 8.25 -25.52 0.48
CA GLN A 153 7.72 -26.53 -0.44
C GLN A 153 8.29 -26.32 -1.85
N GLY A 154 8.21 -25.10 -2.40
CA GLY A 154 8.69 -24.82 -3.75
C GLY A 154 10.20 -25.01 -3.91
N TYR A 155 10.99 -24.65 -2.89
CA TYR A 155 12.43 -24.91 -2.90
C TYR A 155 12.75 -26.39 -2.78
N ALA A 156 12.01 -27.11 -1.93
CA ALA A 156 12.21 -28.57 -1.80
C ALA A 156 11.91 -29.28 -3.12
N GLU A 157 10.84 -28.91 -3.82
CA GLU A 157 10.50 -29.45 -5.15
C GLU A 157 11.57 -29.11 -6.20
N GLY A 158 12.03 -27.85 -6.25
CA GLY A 158 13.05 -27.40 -7.20
C GLY A 158 14.40 -28.12 -6.97
N ILE A 159 14.84 -28.25 -5.73
CA ILE A 159 16.09 -28.93 -5.38
C ILE A 159 15.98 -30.45 -5.67
N TRP A 160 14.83 -31.03 -5.40
CA TRP A 160 14.54 -32.43 -5.72
C TRP A 160 14.67 -32.69 -7.24
N LEU A 161 14.06 -31.85 -8.07
CA LEU A 161 14.16 -31.96 -9.53
C LEU A 161 15.59 -31.81 -10.03
N LEU A 162 16.32 -30.79 -9.50
CA LEU A 162 17.72 -30.57 -9.85
C LEU A 162 18.60 -31.79 -9.50
N TRP A 163 18.39 -32.37 -8.32
CA TRP A 163 19.10 -33.56 -7.89
C TRP A 163 18.81 -34.78 -8.78
N GLN A 164 17.54 -34.97 -9.17
CA GLN A 164 17.18 -36.05 -10.11
C GLN A 164 17.86 -35.88 -11.47
N GLN A 165 17.92 -34.65 -11.98
CA GLN A 165 18.59 -34.34 -13.24
C GLN A 165 20.09 -34.65 -13.17
N GLN A 166 20.78 -34.15 -12.15
CA GLN A 166 22.23 -34.41 -11.94
C GLN A 166 22.52 -35.91 -11.87
N ARG A 167 21.68 -36.63 -11.13
CA ARG A 167 21.84 -38.07 -10.99
C ARG A 167 21.60 -38.85 -12.30
N ALA A 168 20.66 -38.39 -13.14
CA ALA A 168 20.45 -39.00 -14.45
C ALA A 168 21.63 -38.78 -15.38
N GLU A 169 22.20 -37.57 -15.38
CA GLU A 169 23.42 -37.21 -16.12
C GLU A 169 24.61 -38.07 -15.68
N ASP A 170 24.84 -38.21 -14.37
CA ASP A 170 25.93 -39.08 -13.82
C ASP A 170 25.81 -40.55 -14.24
N ARG A 171 24.58 -41.02 -14.48
CA ARG A 171 24.36 -42.41 -14.96
C ARG A 171 24.37 -42.57 -16.46
N GLY A 172 24.66 -41.48 -17.21
CA GLY A 172 24.69 -41.49 -18.67
C GLY A 172 23.30 -41.61 -19.30
N ASN A 173 22.24 -41.44 -18.50
CA ASN A 173 20.86 -41.42 -18.96
C ASN A 173 20.46 -39.97 -19.23
N THR A 174 19.91 -39.69 -20.41
CA THR A 174 19.23 -38.41 -20.63
C THR A 174 17.95 -38.39 -19.80
N PHE A 175 17.86 -37.47 -18.83
CA PHE A 175 16.62 -37.18 -18.17
C PHE A 175 15.74 -36.41 -19.16
N GLU A 176 14.92 -37.14 -19.94
CA GLU A 176 13.94 -36.51 -20.79
C GLU A 176 12.84 -35.91 -19.91
N GLN A 177 13.00 -34.64 -19.57
CA GLN A 177 11.84 -33.87 -19.12
C GLN A 177 10.92 -33.72 -20.33
N LEU A 178 9.76 -34.39 -20.28
CA LEU A 178 8.71 -34.28 -21.30
C LEU A 178 8.20 -32.83 -21.44
N ILE A 179 8.40 -31.99 -20.43
CA ILE A 179 8.02 -30.59 -20.39
C ILE A 179 9.08 -29.82 -19.62
N GLU A 180 9.79 -28.92 -20.28
CA GLU A 180 10.69 -27.95 -19.65
C GLU A 180 9.88 -26.71 -19.30
N VAL A 181 9.68 -26.43 -18.00
CA VAL A 181 8.99 -25.24 -17.51
C VAL A 181 10.03 -24.13 -17.28
N GLN A 182 10.14 -23.21 -18.22
CA GLN A 182 10.95 -22.00 -18.05
C GLN A 182 10.12 -20.90 -17.36
N SER A 183 10.27 -20.77 -16.06
CA SER A 183 9.62 -19.70 -15.28
C SER A 183 10.26 -18.35 -15.60
N ARG A 184 9.49 -17.43 -16.16
CA ARG A 184 9.92 -16.06 -16.45
C ARG A 184 9.04 -15.06 -15.72
N TYR A 185 9.63 -14.38 -14.75
CA TYR A 185 8.94 -13.30 -14.04
C TYR A 185 9.02 -12.00 -14.85
N TRP A 186 7.86 -11.41 -15.13
CA TRP A 186 7.77 -10.12 -15.79
C TRP A 186 7.72 -9.01 -14.73
N PHE A 187 8.22 -7.82 -15.07
CA PHE A 187 8.16 -6.60 -14.28
C PHE A 187 9.03 -6.56 -13.02
N ASN A 188 9.15 -7.64 -12.24
CA ASN A 188 10.04 -7.77 -11.09
C ASN A 188 10.80 -9.09 -11.15
N PRO A 189 11.79 -9.24 -12.07
CA PRO A 189 12.50 -10.51 -12.29
C PRO A 189 13.23 -11.03 -11.07
N ALA A 190 13.70 -10.14 -10.20
CA ALA A 190 14.39 -10.49 -8.96
C ALA A 190 13.42 -10.83 -7.82
N ALA A 191 12.11 -10.75 -8.05
CA ALA A 191 11.05 -10.99 -7.06
C ALA A 191 11.26 -10.24 -5.73
N ILE A 192 11.86 -9.03 -5.78
CA ILE A 192 12.15 -8.22 -4.59
C ILE A 192 10.84 -7.63 -4.06
N SER A 193 10.50 -7.95 -2.82
CA SER A 193 9.24 -7.53 -2.17
C SER A 193 9.12 -6.01 -2.05
N GLN A 194 10.22 -5.32 -1.78
CA GLN A 194 10.24 -3.86 -1.66
C GLN A 194 9.72 -3.16 -2.91
N HIS A 195 9.96 -3.71 -4.10
CA HIS A 195 9.47 -3.14 -5.37
C HIS A 195 7.95 -3.12 -5.47
N PHE A 196 7.28 -4.05 -4.78
CA PHE A 196 5.81 -4.12 -4.70
C PHE A 196 5.26 -3.35 -3.50
N ILE A 197 5.90 -3.48 -2.34
CA ILE A 197 5.44 -2.90 -1.07
C ILE A 197 5.53 -1.37 -1.09
N ILE A 198 6.63 -0.80 -1.58
CA ILE A 198 6.88 0.64 -1.49
C ILE A 198 5.86 1.49 -2.27
N PRO A 199 5.49 1.18 -3.53
CA PRO A 199 4.42 1.91 -4.22
C PRO A 199 3.08 1.85 -3.49
N GLY A 200 2.74 0.68 -2.93
CA GLY A 200 1.55 0.52 -2.09
C GLY A 200 1.61 1.35 -0.81
N ALA A 201 2.75 1.34 -0.12
CA ALA A 201 2.97 2.14 1.08
C ALA A 201 2.84 3.65 0.82
N ILE A 202 3.34 4.15 -0.31
CA ILE A 202 3.17 5.54 -0.72
C ILE A 202 1.68 5.90 -0.81
N THR A 203 0.83 5.01 -1.32
CA THR A 203 -0.63 5.23 -1.34
C THR A 203 -1.20 5.43 0.06
N ILE A 204 -0.81 4.57 1.01
CA ILE A 204 -1.28 4.66 2.40
C ILE A 204 -0.82 5.97 3.04
N ILE A 205 0.44 6.32 2.83
CA ILE A 205 1.02 7.59 3.30
C ILE A 205 0.26 8.79 2.73
N MET A 206 -0.01 8.79 1.44
CA MET A 206 -0.77 9.87 0.78
C MET A 206 -2.22 9.94 1.27
N THR A 207 -2.83 8.81 1.64
CA THR A 207 -4.16 8.78 2.28
C THR A 207 -4.13 9.43 3.66
N VAL A 208 -3.08 9.17 4.46
CA VAL A 208 -2.88 9.83 5.77
C VAL A 208 -2.79 11.33 5.61
N ILE A 209 -1.94 11.80 4.69
CA ILE A 209 -1.77 13.23 4.42
C ILE A 209 -3.08 13.84 3.92
N GLY A 210 -3.71 13.24 2.93
CA GLY A 210 -4.93 13.76 2.32
C GLY A 210 -6.11 13.78 3.30
N ALA A 211 -6.44 12.66 3.90
CA ALA A 211 -7.65 12.52 4.69
C ALA A 211 -7.48 13.00 6.14
N ILE A 212 -6.43 12.56 6.84
CA ILE A 212 -6.28 12.89 8.27
C ILE A 212 -5.92 14.35 8.46
N LEU A 213 -4.93 14.86 7.71
CA LEU A 213 -4.50 16.24 7.87
C LEU A 213 -5.63 17.22 7.56
N THR A 214 -6.40 16.99 6.49
CA THR A 214 -7.50 17.89 6.13
C THR A 214 -8.76 17.70 6.97
N SER A 215 -8.95 16.53 7.58
CA SER A 215 -10.04 16.33 8.53
C SER A 215 -9.99 17.26 9.73
N LEU A 216 -8.81 17.73 10.11
CA LEU A 216 -8.60 18.65 11.23
C LEU A 216 -8.88 20.13 10.85
N VAL A 217 -8.91 20.46 9.57
CA VAL A 217 -8.82 21.87 9.11
C VAL A 217 -10.07 22.69 9.45
N ILE A 218 -11.25 22.24 9.02
CA ILE A 218 -12.51 22.93 9.28
C ILE A 218 -12.93 22.75 10.74
N ALA A 219 -12.72 21.56 11.30
CA ALA A 219 -12.99 21.27 12.70
C ALA A 219 -12.21 22.19 13.65
N ARG A 220 -10.97 22.53 13.31
CA ARG A 220 -10.14 23.48 14.05
C ARG A 220 -10.72 24.90 14.03
N GLU A 221 -11.28 25.33 12.91
CA GLU A 221 -11.92 26.65 12.80
C GLU A 221 -13.22 26.71 13.65
N TRP A 222 -13.97 25.61 13.71
CA TRP A 222 -15.16 25.50 14.56
C TRP A 222 -14.79 25.55 16.06
N GLU A 223 -13.83 24.78 16.51
CA GLU A 223 -13.41 24.74 17.90
C GLU A 223 -12.82 26.08 18.39
N ARG A 224 -12.18 26.83 17.50
CA ARG A 224 -11.61 28.15 17.82
C ARG A 224 -12.63 29.29 17.71
N GLY A 225 -13.87 29.02 17.29
CA GLY A 225 -14.88 30.03 17.04
C GLY A 225 -14.58 30.97 15.84
N THR A 226 -13.51 30.66 15.08
CA THR A 226 -13.11 31.49 13.92
C THR A 226 -13.97 31.23 12.70
N MET A 227 -14.70 30.11 12.67
CA MET A 227 -15.61 29.79 11.56
C MET A 227 -16.77 30.78 11.48
N GLU A 228 -17.32 31.18 12.60
CA GLU A 228 -18.40 32.19 12.69
C GLU A 228 -17.94 33.53 12.11
N ALA A 229 -16.72 33.96 12.49
CA ALA A 229 -16.12 35.18 11.95
C ALA A 229 -15.87 35.10 10.42
N LEU A 230 -15.48 33.92 9.90
CA LEU A 230 -15.32 33.72 8.47
C LEU A 230 -16.68 33.75 7.73
N LEU A 231 -17.73 33.16 8.29
CA LEU A 231 -19.08 33.13 7.72
C LEU A 231 -19.76 34.50 7.73
N SER A 232 -19.39 35.40 8.66
CA SER A 232 -19.87 36.78 8.69
C SER A 232 -19.25 37.69 7.63
N THR A 233 -18.16 37.23 6.96
CA THR A 233 -17.50 37.97 5.88
C THR A 233 -18.16 37.69 4.52
N GLN A 234 -17.81 38.49 3.49
CA GLN A 234 -18.28 38.29 2.12
C GLN A 234 -17.57 37.14 1.38
N VAL A 235 -17.05 36.13 2.10
CA VAL A 235 -16.35 34.99 1.51
C VAL A 235 -17.38 34.01 0.91
N THR A 236 -17.15 33.58 -0.33
CA THR A 236 -17.96 32.55 -0.99
C THR A 236 -17.58 31.16 -0.50
N ARG A 237 -18.50 30.17 -0.62
CA ARG A 237 -18.21 28.75 -0.28
C ARG A 237 -17.01 28.23 -1.06
N ALA A 238 -16.94 28.57 -2.35
CA ALA A 238 -15.83 28.16 -3.21
C ALA A 238 -14.49 28.75 -2.75
N GLU A 239 -14.46 30.05 -2.39
CA GLU A 239 -13.25 30.69 -1.84
C GLU A 239 -12.82 30.03 -0.52
N LEU A 240 -13.77 29.72 0.37
CA LEU A 240 -13.49 29.04 1.64
C LEU A 240 -12.88 27.65 1.42
N LEU A 241 -13.51 26.80 0.60
CA LEU A 241 -13.03 25.46 0.34
C LEU A 241 -11.71 25.44 -0.42
N LEU A 242 -11.58 26.24 -1.48
CA LEU A 242 -10.34 26.34 -2.26
C LEU A 242 -9.18 26.90 -1.43
N SER A 243 -9.44 27.85 -0.53
CA SER A 243 -8.42 28.39 0.35
C SER A 243 -7.82 27.35 1.31
N LYS A 244 -8.60 26.33 1.68
CA LYS A 244 -8.16 25.21 2.48
C LYS A 244 -7.50 24.14 1.58
N LEU A 245 -8.09 23.84 0.44
CA LEU A 245 -7.68 22.75 -0.45
C LEU A 245 -6.31 23.03 -1.09
N ILE A 246 -6.07 24.25 -1.59
CA ILE A 246 -4.84 24.60 -2.33
C ILE A 246 -3.56 24.44 -1.49
N PRO A 247 -3.44 25.00 -0.27
CA PRO A 247 -2.21 24.85 0.51
C PRO A 247 -1.91 23.40 0.91
N TYR A 248 -2.94 22.64 1.26
CA TYR A 248 -2.76 21.22 1.62
C TYR A 248 -2.49 20.33 0.41
N TYR A 249 -3.04 20.70 -0.76
CA TYR A 249 -2.69 20.05 -2.02
C TYR A 249 -1.20 20.26 -2.36
N VAL A 250 -0.70 21.48 -2.26
CA VAL A 250 0.73 21.79 -2.50
C VAL A 250 1.60 21.01 -1.51
N LEU A 251 1.22 20.98 -0.24
CA LEU A 251 1.91 20.19 0.79
C LEU A 251 1.94 18.70 0.45
N GLY A 252 0.80 18.14 0.00
CA GLY A 252 0.70 16.75 -0.41
C GLY A 252 1.56 16.41 -1.63
N ILE A 253 1.62 17.30 -2.63
CA ILE A 253 2.49 17.11 -3.81
C ILE A 253 3.98 17.14 -3.41
N ILE A 254 4.38 18.03 -2.49
CA ILE A 254 5.75 18.06 -1.97
C ILE A 254 6.07 16.76 -1.24
N ALA A 255 5.17 16.28 -0.39
CA ALA A 255 5.34 15.01 0.32
C ALA A 255 5.40 13.82 -0.64
N MET A 256 4.56 13.78 -1.68
CA MET A 256 4.61 12.76 -2.73
C MET A 256 5.95 12.76 -3.46
N THR A 257 6.43 13.94 -3.83
CA THR A 257 7.74 14.09 -4.50
C THR A 257 8.86 13.58 -3.60
N LEU A 258 8.81 13.91 -2.31
CA LEU A 258 9.78 13.43 -1.33
C LEU A 258 9.74 11.89 -1.19
N CYS A 259 8.57 11.30 -1.06
CA CYS A 259 8.41 9.83 -1.01
C CYS A 259 8.94 9.17 -2.27
N MET A 260 8.67 9.74 -3.44
CA MET A 260 9.19 9.23 -4.71
C MET A 260 10.72 9.31 -4.78
N LEU A 261 11.31 10.44 -4.39
CA LEU A 261 12.78 10.59 -4.37
C LEU A 261 13.43 9.57 -3.42
N VAL A 262 12.89 9.42 -2.21
CA VAL A 262 13.42 8.45 -1.24
C VAL A 262 13.26 7.02 -1.75
N SER A 263 12.11 6.66 -2.31
CA SER A 263 11.88 5.31 -2.83
C SER A 263 12.83 4.96 -3.99
N THR A 264 13.07 5.92 -4.90
CA THR A 264 13.88 5.67 -6.10
C THR A 264 15.37 5.75 -5.81
N PHE A 265 15.84 6.78 -5.08
CA PHE A 265 17.27 7.02 -4.88
C PHE A 265 17.85 6.33 -3.64
N ILE A 266 17.09 6.24 -2.55
CA ILE A 266 17.58 5.61 -1.30
C ILE A 266 17.21 4.13 -1.27
N MET A 267 15.96 3.78 -1.57
CA MET A 267 15.49 2.39 -1.52
C MET A 267 15.67 1.62 -2.83
N GLN A 268 16.16 2.30 -3.89
CA GLN A 268 16.50 1.68 -5.18
C GLN A 268 15.33 0.97 -5.88
N VAL A 269 14.10 1.42 -5.61
CA VAL A 269 12.91 0.89 -6.28
C VAL A 269 12.87 1.41 -7.72
N PRO A 270 12.80 0.54 -8.74
CA PRO A 270 12.78 0.97 -10.12
C PRO A 270 11.51 1.76 -10.43
N TYR A 271 11.67 2.88 -11.13
CA TYR A 271 10.56 3.66 -11.66
C TYR A 271 10.61 3.64 -13.19
N ARG A 272 9.57 3.09 -13.83
CA ARG A 272 9.52 2.89 -15.29
C ARG A 272 8.48 3.76 -16.00
N GLY A 273 7.63 4.42 -15.24
CA GLY A 273 6.54 5.24 -15.76
C GLY A 273 6.92 6.66 -16.13
N SER A 274 5.97 7.42 -16.67
CA SER A 274 6.11 8.85 -16.91
C SER A 274 5.90 9.67 -15.64
N LEU A 275 6.83 10.57 -15.31
CA LEU A 275 6.71 11.49 -14.17
C LEU A 275 5.47 12.38 -14.28
N LEU A 276 5.17 12.88 -15.49
CA LEU A 276 4.00 13.71 -15.71
C LEU A 276 2.71 12.96 -15.36
N LEU A 277 2.62 11.69 -15.75
CA LEU A 277 1.46 10.86 -15.46
C LEU A 277 1.35 10.57 -13.96
N LEU A 278 2.48 10.33 -13.28
CA LEU A 278 2.53 10.20 -11.82
C LEU A 278 1.95 11.45 -11.15
N PHE A 279 2.39 12.65 -11.54
CA PHE A 279 1.89 13.90 -10.95
C PHE A 279 0.41 14.13 -11.22
N VAL A 280 -0.09 13.84 -12.42
CA VAL A 280 -1.51 13.97 -12.75
C VAL A 280 -2.37 13.03 -11.89
N ILE A 281 -2.00 11.76 -11.80
CA ILE A 281 -2.77 10.78 -11.03
C ILE A 281 -2.67 11.04 -9.53
N SER A 282 -1.48 11.41 -9.03
CA SER A 282 -1.31 11.83 -7.63
C SER A 282 -2.13 13.06 -7.28
N SER A 283 -2.26 14.01 -8.22
CA SER A 283 -3.10 15.20 -8.05
C SER A 283 -4.57 14.85 -7.91
N LEU A 284 -5.06 13.93 -8.73
CA LEU A 284 -6.45 13.45 -8.67
C LEU A 284 -6.73 12.66 -7.39
N PHE A 285 -5.79 11.81 -6.99
CA PHE A 285 -5.89 11.07 -5.75
C PHE A 285 -5.88 12.00 -4.53
N LEU A 286 -4.98 12.99 -4.50
CA LEU A 286 -4.97 14.02 -3.46
C LEU A 286 -6.26 14.83 -3.46
N ALA A 287 -6.79 15.24 -4.61
CA ALA A 287 -8.06 15.95 -4.66
C ALA A 287 -9.21 15.11 -4.05
N SER A 288 -9.22 13.81 -4.31
CA SER A 288 -10.20 12.88 -3.73
C SER A 288 -10.04 12.76 -2.20
N THR A 289 -8.84 12.49 -1.72
CA THR A 289 -8.58 12.27 -0.28
C THR A 289 -8.68 13.55 0.54
N LEU A 290 -8.22 14.69 0.01
CA LEU A 290 -8.42 16.01 0.61
C LEU A 290 -9.91 16.36 0.69
N GLY A 291 -10.67 16.09 -0.38
CA GLY A 291 -12.12 16.27 -0.40
C GLY A 291 -12.81 15.42 0.67
N MET A 292 -12.42 14.15 0.80
CA MET A 292 -12.94 13.25 1.83
C MET A 292 -12.61 13.75 3.24
N GLY A 293 -11.37 14.17 3.49
CA GLY A 293 -10.98 14.73 4.79
C GLY A 293 -11.73 16.02 5.13
N LEU A 294 -11.92 16.92 4.17
CA LEU A 294 -12.72 18.13 4.36
C LEU A 294 -14.20 17.80 4.62
N LEU A 295 -14.77 16.79 3.98
CA LEU A 295 -16.14 16.34 4.24
C LEU A 295 -16.28 15.85 5.70
N ILE A 296 -15.36 15.00 6.15
CA ILE A 296 -15.33 14.53 7.53
C ILE A 296 -15.21 15.72 8.50
N SER A 297 -14.32 16.65 8.22
CA SER A 297 -14.11 17.85 9.03
C SER A 297 -15.37 18.71 9.17
N THR A 298 -16.09 18.87 8.06
CA THR A 298 -17.33 19.66 8.02
C THR A 298 -18.47 19.02 8.82
N LEU A 299 -18.54 17.67 8.79
CA LEU A 299 -19.57 16.90 9.49
C LEU A 299 -19.33 16.84 11.00
N THR A 300 -18.07 16.69 11.42
CA THR A 300 -17.75 16.41 12.84
C THR A 300 -17.62 17.68 13.68
N ARG A 301 -17.19 18.81 13.11
CA ARG A 301 -16.98 20.11 13.77
C ARG A 301 -16.06 20.06 15.01
N ASN A 302 -15.45 18.93 15.29
CA ASN A 302 -14.56 18.69 16.44
C ASN A 302 -13.32 17.93 15.95
N GLN A 303 -12.11 18.41 16.32
CA GLN A 303 -10.83 17.88 15.82
C GLN A 303 -10.61 16.42 16.21
N PHE A 304 -10.90 16.06 17.46
CA PHE A 304 -10.72 14.69 17.93
C PHE A 304 -11.63 13.72 17.16
N ASN A 305 -12.92 14.04 17.06
CA ASN A 305 -13.88 13.24 16.32
C ASN A 305 -13.52 13.17 14.84
N ALA A 306 -13.08 14.27 14.23
CA ALA A 306 -12.66 14.32 12.84
C ALA A 306 -11.47 13.38 12.58
N ALA A 307 -10.45 13.42 13.44
CA ALA A 307 -9.30 12.52 13.35
C ALA A 307 -9.70 11.05 13.51
N MET A 308 -10.56 10.73 14.48
CA MET A 308 -11.04 9.35 14.70
C MET A 308 -11.87 8.83 13.54
N VAL A 309 -12.76 9.65 12.98
CA VAL A 309 -13.54 9.26 11.81
C VAL A 309 -12.65 9.11 10.58
N ALA A 310 -11.68 10.01 10.35
CA ALA A 310 -10.75 9.91 9.25
C ALA A 310 -9.87 8.65 9.34
N LEU A 311 -9.41 8.30 10.54
CA LEU A 311 -8.66 7.08 10.79
C LEU A 311 -9.48 5.84 10.44
N ASN A 312 -10.73 5.78 10.87
CA ASN A 312 -11.58 4.59 10.68
C ASN A 312 -12.23 4.53 9.28
N ALA A 313 -12.60 5.66 8.68
CA ALA A 313 -13.33 5.68 7.41
C ALA A 313 -12.44 5.88 6.19
N ALA A 314 -11.23 6.42 6.34
CA ALA A 314 -10.30 6.63 5.24
C ALA A 314 -9.08 5.72 5.33
N PHE A 315 -8.36 5.76 6.45
CA PHE A 315 -7.06 5.09 6.60
C PHE A 315 -7.19 3.57 6.72
N LEU A 316 -8.07 3.05 7.60
CA LEU A 316 -8.24 1.60 7.75
C LEU A 316 -8.73 0.92 6.47
N PRO A 317 -9.76 1.44 5.75
CA PRO A 317 -10.13 0.87 4.46
C PRO A 317 -9.03 0.97 3.42
N ALA A 318 -8.24 2.06 3.41
CA ALA A 318 -7.11 2.18 2.49
C ALA A 318 -6.05 1.09 2.72
N ILE A 319 -5.74 0.74 3.96
CA ILE A 319 -4.79 -0.35 4.27
C ILE A 319 -5.35 -1.71 3.89
N MET A 320 -6.60 -2.00 4.31
CA MET A 320 -7.16 -3.35 4.24
C MET A 320 -7.75 -3.69 2.87
N LEU A 321 -8.36 -2.72 2.18
CA LEU A 321 -9.20 -2.96 1.01
C LEU A 321 -8.63 -2.38 -0.29
N SER A 322 -7.41 -1.84 -0.28
CA SER A 322 -6.79 -1.24 -1.47
C SER A 322 -6.05 -2.23 -2.37
N GLY A 323 -5.83 -3.45 -1.91
CA GLY A 323 -4.94 -4.41 -2.60
C GLY A 323 -3.47 -4.26 -2.21
N PHE A 324 -3.17 -3.46 -1.18
CA PHE A 324 -1.80 -3.26 -0.70
C PHE A 324 -1.30 -4.45 0.14
N ILE A 325 -2.05 -4.84 1.19
CA ILE A 325 -1.67 -5.96 2.07
C ILE A 325 -2.34 -7.25 1.62
N PHE A 326 -3.63 -7.18 1.31
CA PHE A 326 -4.43 -8.32 0.91
C PHE A 326 -4.78 -8.22 -0.57
N GLU A 327 -4.54 -9.27 -1.32
CA GLU A 327 -4.93 -9.36 -2.72
C GLU A 327 -6.45 -9.27 -2.87
N ILE A 328 -6.92 -8.42 -3.78
CA ILE A 328 -8.35 -8.11 -3.93
C ILE A 328 -9.14 -9.36 -4.36
N ASP A 329 -8.55 -10.19 -5.21
CA ASP A 329 -9.21 -11.38 -5.74
C ASP A 329 -9.40 -12.48 -4.68
N SER A 330 -8.59 -12.47 -3.61
CA SER A 330 -8.72 -13.37 -2.47
C SER A 330 -9.82 -12.94 -1.47
N MET A 331 -10.37 -11.71 -1.64
CA MET A 331 -11.41 -11.19 -0.74
C MET A 331 -12.78 -11.81 -1.05
N PRO A 332 -13.64 -12.02 -0.02
CA PRO A 332 -15.04 -12.37 -0.21
C PRO A 332 -15.76 -11.34 -1.09
N GLU A 333 -16.74 -11.78 -1.89
CA GLU A 333 -17.43 -10.92 -2.88
C GLU A 333 -18.01 -9.64 -2.29
N PHE A 334 -18.59 -9.70 -1.10
CA PHE A 334 -19.13 -8.53 -0.41
C PHE A 334 -18.02 -7.50 -0.09
N VAL A 335 -16.89 -7.95 0.46
CA VAL A 335 -15.74 -7.11 0.81
C VAL A 335 -15.10 -6.51 -0.45
N ARG A 336 -14.96 -7.33 -1.50
CA ARG A 336 -14.50 -6.90 -2.82
C ARG A 336 -15.43 -5.84 -3.41
N GLY A 337 -16.76 -5.98 -3.23
CA GLY A 337 -17.75 -4.96 -3.62
C GLY A 337 -17.52 -3.62 -2.93
N VAL A 338 -17.27 -3.63 -1.62
CA VAL A 338 -16.97 -2.42 -0.85
C VAL A 338 -15.67 -1.76 -1.29
N SER A 339 -14.66 -2.54 -1.65
CA SER A 339 -13.35 -2.02 -2.07
C SER A 339 -13.42 -1.13 -3.34
N TYR A 340 -14.44 -1.30 -4.19
CA TYR A 340 -14.63 -0.45 -5.38
C TYR A 340 -14.89 1.02 -5.05
N ILE A 341 -15.40 1.34 -3.86
CA ILE A 341 -15.68 2.73 -3.45
C ILE A 341 -14.42 3.46 -2.98
N ILE A 342 -13.35 2.71 -2.67
CA ILE A 342 -12.16 3.25 -2.00
C ILE A 342 -11.16 3.79 -3.02
N PRO A 343 -10.83 5.10 -3.00
CA PRO A 343 -9.90 5.70 -3.96
C PRO A 343 -8.50 5.09 -3.91
N ALA A 344 -8.05 4.66 -2.71
CA ALA A 344 -6.74 4.06 -2.51
C ALA A 344 -6.53 2.79 -3.35
N ARG A 345 -7.58 1.99 -3.62
CA ARG A 345 -7.51 0.81 -4.49
C ARG A 345 -6.96 1.14 -5.88
N TYR A 346 -7.49 2.19 -6.48
CA TYR A 346 -7.10 2.61 -7.84
C TYR A 346 -5.72 3.26 -7.85
N PHE A 347 -5.37 3.95 -6.79
CA PHE A 347 -4.07 4.59 -6.69
C PHE A 347 -2.95 3.59 -6.41
N VAL A 348 -3.16 2.55 -5.56
CA VAL A 348 -2.22 1.43 -5.37
C VAL A 348 -1.93 0.75 -6.70
N SER A 349 -2.99 0.30 -7.40
CA SER A 349 -2.87 -0.36 -8.71
C SER A 349 -2.10 0.52 -9.71
N THR A 350 -2.36 1.81 -9.71
CA THR A 350 -1.69 2.76 -10.61
C THR A 350 -0.22 2.94 -10.26
N LEU A 351 0.12 3.13 -8.98
CA LEU A 351 1.52 3.30 -8.56
C LEU A 351 2.32 2.02 -8.83
N GLN A 352 1.79 0.85 -8.49
CA GLN A 352 2.45 -0.41 -8.79
C GLN A 352 2.69 -0.59 -10.29
N THR A 353 1.70 -0.23 -11.13
CA THR A 353 1.85 -0.27 -12.59
C THR A 353 2.94 0.69 -13.06
N LEU A 354 2.94 1.96 -12.61
CA LEU A 354 3.92 2.95 -13.02
C LEU A 354 5.35 2.60 -12.57
N PHE A 355 5.51 2.07 -11.36
CA PHE A 355 6.82 1.69 -10.85
C PHE A 355 7.36 0.44 -11.57
N LEU A 356 6.57 -0.60 -11.72
CA LEU A 356 7.04 -1.92 -12.17
C LEU A 356 6.90 -2.13 -13.68
N ALA A 357 5.73 -1.77 -14.24
CA ALA A 357 5.37 -2.09 -15.63
C ALA A 357 5.51 -0.89 -16.59
N GLY A 358 5.45 0.34 -16.06
CA GLY A 358 5.46 1.55 -16.86
C GLY A 358 4.06 2.04 -17.25
N ASN A 359 3.92 2.63 -18.42
CA ASN A 359 2.68 3.29 -18.85
C ASN A 359 1.73 2.31 -19.55
N ILE A 360 0.93 1.55 -18.80
CA ILE A 360 -0.11 0.66 -19.38
C ILE A 360 -1.42 1.44 -19.48
N GLY A 361 -1.73 1.96 -20.68
CA GLY A 361 -2.83 2.89 -20.93
C GLY A 361 -4.21 2.37 -20.49
N THR A 362 -4.52 1.10 -20.69
CA THR A 362 -5.83 0.51 -20.33
C THR A 362 -6.10 0.54 -18.82
N VAL A 363 -5.12 0.14 -18.00
CA VAL A 363 -5.21 0.14 -16.54
C VAL A 363 -5.27 1.57 -16.02
N LEU A 364 -4.38 2.42 -16.53
CA LEU A 364 -4.25 3.81 -16.06
C LEU A 364 -5.49 4.64 -16.37
N MET A 365 -6.11 4.46 -17.55
CA MET A 365 -7.31 5.22 -17.92
C MET A 365 -8.51 4.85 -17.03
N THR A 366 -8.72 3.57 -16.75
CA THR A 366 -9.81 3.11 -15.87
C THR A 366 -9.64 3.68 -14.46
N ASN A 367 -8.43 3.59 -13.90
CA ASN A 367 -8.13 4.11 -12.57
C ASN A 367 -8.27 5.64 -12.49
N LEU A 368 -7.83 6.35 -13.54
CA LEU A 368 -7.92 7.81 -13.64
C LEU A 368 -9.38 8.27 -13.67
N LEU A 369 -10.24 7.63 -14.45
CA LEU A 369 -11.68 7.96 -14.49
C LEU A 369 -12.33 7.82 -13.12
N PHE A 370 -11.99 6.76 -12.40
CA PHE A 370 -12.53 6.55 -11.06
C PHE A 370 -12.02 7.58 -10.04
N LEU A 371 -10.75 7.95 -10.11
CA LEU A 371 -10.17 9.00 -9.25
C LEU A 371 -10.80 10.36 -9.52
N ILE A 372 -11.06 10.71 -10.79
CA ILE A 372 -11.80 11.92 -11.16
C ILE A 372 -13.21 11.89 -10.54
N LEU A 373 -13.94 10.79 -10.73
CA LEU A 373 -15.29 10.64 -10.20
C LEU A 373 -15.30 10.79 -8.68
N SER A 374 -14.39 10.10 -7.97
CA SER A 374 -14.29 10.17 -6.52
C SER A 374 -13.94 11.58 -6.02
N ALA A 375 -13.03 12.29 -6.71
CA ALA A 375 -12.69 13.68 -6.37
C ALA A 375 -13.92 14.61 -6.53
N ILE A 376 -14.66 14.47 -7.63
CA ILE A 376 -15.89 15.26 -7.87
C ILE A 376 -16.92 14.96 -6.79
N VAL A 377 -17.13 13.69 -6.44
CA VAL A 377 -18.11 13.28 -5.42
C VAL A 377 -17.74 13.86 -4.05
N PHE A 378 -16.52 13.66 -3.56
CA PHE A 378 -16.15 14.12 -2.23
C PHE A 378 -16.10 15.65 -2.12
N ILE A 379 -15.53 16.34 -3.11
CA ILE A 379 -15.51 17.81 -3.11
C ILE A 379 -16.92 18.37 -3.27
N GLY A 380 -17.75 17.77 -4.13
CA GLY A 380 -19.13 18.15 -4.32
C GLY A 380 -19.98 17.98 -3.06
N LEU A 381 -19.85 16.84 -2.36
CA LEU A 381 -20.51 16.60 -1.07
C LEU A 381 -20.05 17.61 -0.01
N THR A 382 -18.75 17.90 0.04
CA THR A 382 -18.21 18.91 0.96
C THR A 382 -18.79 20.29 0.68
N ALA A 383 -18.85 20.69 -0.60
CA ALA A 383 -19.45 21.97 -1.01
C ALA A 383 -20.95 22.06 -0.71
N TRP A 384 -21.65 20.94 -0.86
CA TRP A 384 -23.09 20.85 -0.53
C TRP A 384 -23.34 20.95 0.97
N GLN A 385 -22.51 20.24 1.79
CA GLN A 385 -22.64 20.23 3.25
C GLN A 385 -22.19 21.54 3.91
N THR A 386 -21.29 22.28 3.28
CA THR A 386 -20.82 23.59 3.77
C THR A 386 -21.94 24.62 3.60
N ARG A 387 -22.84 24.74 4.60
CA ARG A 387 -23.95 25.71 4.61
C ARG A 387 -23.44 27.08 5.07
N ARG A 388 -24.05 28.15 4.54
CA ARG A 388 -23.76 29.56 4.90
C ARG A 388 -24.47 30.00 6.16
N ARG A 389 -25.38 29.19 6.73
CA ARG A 389 -26.18 29.56 7.87
C ARG A 389 -25.63 28.94 9.15
N LEU A 390 -25.56 29.78 10.18
CA LEU A 390 -25.44 29.39 11.57
C LEU A 390 -26.82 28.87 11.99
N ASP A 391 -27.11 27.60 11.83
CA ASP A 391 -28.27 26.91 12.42
C ASP A 391 -27.75 25.96 13.49
#